data_7d8f7765a72730c15186bd6af18f5321
#
_entry.id   7d8f7765a72730c15186bd6af18f5321
#
_cell.length_a   1.000
_cell.length_b   1.000
_cell.length_c   1.000
_cell.angle_alpha   90.00
_cell.angle_beta   90.00
_cell.angle_gamma   90.00
#
_symmetry.space_group_name_H-M   'P 1'
#
loop_
_entity.id
_entity.type
_entity.pdbx_description
1 polymer ?
#
loop_
_entity_poly.entity_id
_entity_poly.type
_entity_poly.pdbx_seq_one_letter_code
_entity_poly.pdbx_strand_id
1 'polypeptide(L)'
;MIEKTISEIEAKIHGANAISDERKRELLQLLGTLKAEVGTLAQTHDEQASSIANFTQASAHEATREQQNQESLELSLKGLRSSVDGFEQSHPKLVQVVNGISKTLSDLGI
;
A
#
# COMPACT_ATOMS: atom_id res chain seq x y z
N MET A 1 -14.32 4.97 5.39
CA MET A 1 -13.41 4.33 6.35
C MET A 1 -12.15 3.81 5.71
N ILE A 2 -12.26 2.78 4.87
CA ILE A 2 -11.09 2.26 4.15
C ILE A 2 -10.55 3.31 3.18
N GLU A 3 -11.44 3.98 2.46
CA GLU A 3 -11.07 5.05 1.54
C GLU A 3 -10.36 6.19 2.27
N LYS A 4 -10.78 6.49 3.51
CA LYS A 4 -10.13 7.51 4.31
C LYS A 4 -8.69 7.11 4.65
N THR A 5 -8.48 5.87 5.03
CA THR A 5 -7.14 5.34 5.31
C THR A 5 -6.24 5.49 4.10
N ILE A 6 -6.71 5.08 2.92
CA ILE A 6 -5.92 5.20 1.69
C ILE A 6 -5.66 6.67 1.35
N SER A 7 -6.66 7.56 1.54
CA SER A 7 -6.48 8.99 1.31
C SER A 7 -5.42 9.59 2.23
N GLU A 8 -5.35 9.13 3.48
CA GLU A 8 -4.32 9.58 4.42
C GLU A 8 -2.93 9.12 3.95
N ILE A 9 -2.83 7.91 3.39
CA ILE A 9 -1.58 7.40 2.82
C ILE A 9 -1.17 8.27 1.62
N GLU A 10 -2.13 8.59 0.75
CA GLU A 10 -1.86 9.46 -0.40
C GLU A 10 -1.32 10.82 0.04
N ALA A 11 -1.92 11.41 1.06
CA ALA A 11 -1.47 12.69 1.59
C ALA A 11 -0.04 12.60 2.14
N LYS A 12 0.26 11.52 2.83
CA LYS A 12 1.61 11.28 3.38
C LYS A 12 2.65 11.16 2.27
N ILE A 13 2.35 10.41 1.23
CA ILE A 13 3.24 10.26 0.09
C ILE A 13 3.43 11.60 -0.63
N HIS A 14 2.32 12.32 -0.83
CA HIS A 14 2.36 13.61 -1.51
C HIS A 14 3.25 14.62 -0.78
N GLY A 15 3.23 14.60 0.56
CA GLY A 15 4.02 15.50 1.39
C GLY A 15 5.44 15.03 1.70
N ALA A 16 5.83 13.83 1.28
CA ALA A 16 7.15 13.28 1.62
C ALA A 16 8.24 13.95 0.78
N ASN A 17 9.22 14.54 1.43
CA ASN A 17 10.29 15.28 0.75
C ASN A 17 11.40 14.38 0.19
N ALA A 18 11.57 13.19 0.76
CA ALA A 18 12.65 12.29 0.38
C ALA A 18 12.32 11.46 -0.86
N ILE A 19 11.10 11.55 -1.37
CA ILE A 19 10.65 10.76 -2.52
C ILE A 19 10.69 11.64 -3.76
N SER A 20 11.30 11.13 -4.85
CA SER A 20 11.33 11.84 -6.12
C SER A 20 9.91 12.04 -6.68
N ASP A 21 9.73 13.06 -7.52
CA ASP A 21 8.43 13.34 -8.12
C ASP A 21 7.94 12.17 -8.98
N GLU A 22 8.85 11.49 -9.65
CA GLU A 22 8.52 10.33 -10.46
C GLU A 22 7.96 9.19 -9.60
N ARG A 23 8.62 8.91 -8.49
CA ARG A 23 8.18 7.88 -7.55
C ARG A 23 6.86 8.24 -6.89
N LYS A 24 6.68 9.51 -6.53
CA LYS A 24 5.42 9.99 -5.98
C LYS A 24 4.27 9.75 -6.94
N ARG A 25 4.45 10.10 -8.21
CA ARG A 25 3.42 9.91 -9.23
C ARG A 25 3.05 8.44 -9.37
N GLU A 26 4.06 7.59 -9.43
CA GLU A 26 3.86 6.14 -9.55
C GLU A 26 3.08 5.60 -8.36
N LEU A 27 3.49 5.95 -7.14
CA LEU A 27 2.81 5.51 -5.92
C LEU A 27 1.38 6.05 -5.83
N LEU A 28 1.19 7.32 -6.14
CA LEU A 28 -0.16 7.92 -6.06
C LEU A 28 -1.11 7.27 -7.06
N GLN A 29 -0.62 6.92 -8.24
CA GLN A 29 -1.42 6.22 -9.23
C GLN A 29 -1.81 4.83 -8.72
N LEU A 30 -0.86 4.09 -8.16
CA LEU A 30 -1.11 2.77 -7.59
C LEU A 30 -2.09 2.86 -6.41
N LEU A 31 -1.93 3.85 -5.55
CA LEU A 31 -2.82 4.03 -4.40
C LEU A 31 -4.25 4.39 -4.83
N GLY A 32 -4.40 5.16 -5.90
CA GLY A 32 -5.72 5.45 -6.45
C GLY A 32 -6.42 4.19 -6.94
N THR A 33 -5.69 3.31 -7.61
CA THR A 33 -6.22 2.02 -8.05
C THR A 33 -6.54 1.13 -6.84
N LEU A 34 -5.66 1.11 -5.85
CA LEU A 34 -5.88 0.33 -4.63
C LEU A 34 -7.15 0.79 -3.92
N LYS A 35 -7.37 2.10 -3.82
CA LYS A 35 -8.56 2.65 -3.19
C LYS A 35 -9.82 2.08 -3.83
N ALA A 36 -9.87 2.06 -5.16
CA ALA A 36 -11.02 1.52 -5.88
C ALA A 36 -11.19 0.02 -5.65
N GLU A 37 -10.08 -0.72 -5.68
CA GLU A 37 -10.13 -2.18 -5.54
C GLU A 37 -10.53 -2.60 -4.12
N VAL A 38 -9.98 -1.96 -3.09
CA VAL A 38 -10.36 -2.31 -1.71
C VAL A 38 -11.77 -1.83 -1.39
N GLY A 39 -12.22 -0.74 -1.98
CA GLY A 39 -13.60 -0.29 -1.83
C GLY A 39 -14.59 -1.34 -2.36
N THR A 40 -14.29 -1.92 -3.50
CA THR A 40 -15.09 -3.00 -4.06
C THR A 40 -15.02 -4.26 -3.20
N LEU A 41 -13.81 -4.63 -2.78
CA LEU A 41 -13.61 -5.81 -1.95
C LEU A 41 -14.34 -5.69 -0.62
N ALA A 42 -14.39 -4.50 -0.04
CA ALA A 42 -15.01 -4.27 1.26
C ALA A 42 -16.50 -4.61 1.26
N GLN A 43 -17.16 -4.61 0.12
CA GLN A 43 -18.58 -4.94 0.03
C GLN A 43 -18.85 -6.39 0.41
N THR A 44 -17.88 -7.28 0.17
CA THR A 44 -18.04 -8.72 0.44
C THR A 44 -17.02 -9.24 1.44
N HIS A 45 -15.88 -8.56 1.59
CA HIS A 45 -14.75 -9.01 2.42
C HIS A 45 -14.19 -7.83 3.21
N ASP A 46 -15.03 -7.24 4.06
CA ASP A 46 -14.69 -6.02 4.78
C ASP A 46 -13.44 -6.18 5.66
N GLU A 47 -13.34 -7.29 6.36
CA GLU A 47 -12.22 -7.56 7.26
C GLU A 47 -10.90 -7.66 6.49
N GLN A 48 -10.91 -8.38 5.36
CA GLN A 48 -9.73 -8.52 4.54
C GLN A 48 -9.34 -7.18 3.88
N ALA A 49 -10.34 -6.41 3.44
CA ALA A 49 -10.09 -5.09 2.87
C ALA A 49 -9.43 -4.16 3.89
N SER A 50 -9.89 -4.22 5.16
CA SER A 50 -9.30 -3.43 6.25
C SER A 50 -7.86 -3.85 6.51
N SER A 51 -7.56 -5.15 6.48
CA SER A 51 -6.19 -5.64 6.65
C SER A 51 -5.27 -5.12 5.55
N ILE A 52 -5.72 -5.14 4.29
CA ILE A 52 -4.94 -4.63 3.17
C ILE A 52 -4.63 -3.15 3.39
N ALA A 53 -5.64 -2.36 3.74
CA ALA A 53 -5.47 -0.92 3.97
C ALA A 53 -4.50 -0.66 5.13
N ASN A 54 -4.62 -1.42 6.20
CA ASN A 54 -3.77 -1.24 7.39
C ASN A 54 -2.32 -1.62 7.12
N PHE A 55 -2.07 -2.71 6.40
CA PHE A 55 -0.71 -3.08 6.03
C PHE A 55 -0.10 -2.10 5.03
N THR A 56 -0.91 -1.56 4.13
CA THR A 56 -0.46 -0.51 3.21
C THR A 56 -0.03 0.73 4.00
N GLN A 57 -0.81 1.12 5.00
CA GLN A 57 -0.50 2.26 5.85
C GLN A 57 0.79 2.03 6.63
N ALA A 58 0.95 0.85 7.23
CA ALA A 58 2.15 0.51 7.96
C ALA A 58 3.38 0.52 7.07
N SER A 59 3.27 -0.05 5.87
CA SER A 59 4.37 -0.09 4.90
C SER A 59 4.76 1.31 4.44
N ALA A 60 3.79 2.15 4.15
CA ALA A 60 4.05 3.54 3.75
C ALA A 60 4.72 4.31 4.89
N HIS A 61 4.28 4.09 6.13
CA HIS A 61 4.91 4.71 7.30
C HIS A 61 6.38 4.32 7.42
N GLU A 62 6.68 3.01 7.31
CA GLU A 62 8.06 2.54 7.44
C GLU A 62 8.93 3.03 6.29
N ALA A 63 8.40 3.07 5.08
CA ALA A 63 9.16 3.49 3.89
C ALA A 63 9.45 4.99 3.87
N THR A 64 8.65 5.80 4.56
CA THR A 64 8.77 7.26 4.53
C THR A 64 9.28 7.88 5.83
N ARG A 65 9.52 7.06 6.85
CA ARG A 65 10.01 7.60 8.13
C ARG A 65 11.43 8.12 7.98
N GLU A 66 11.75 9.12 8.78
CA GLU A 66 13.03 9.83 8.71
C GLU A 66 14.21 8.91 8.94
N GLN A 67 14.11 8.03 9.92
CA GLN A 67 15.13 7.00 10.18
C GLN A 67 14.52 5.65 9.89
N GLN A 68 14.79 5.14 8.70
CA GLN A 68 14.23 3.87 8.26
C GLN A 68 14.84 2.70 9.03
N ASN A 69 13.99 1.72 9.33
CA ASN A 69 14.40 0.44 9.86
C ASN A 69 14.06 -0.61 8.81
N GLN A 70 15.09 -1.19 8.21
CA GLN A 70 14.92 -2.13 7.11
C GLN A 70 14.09 -3.35 7.51
N GLU A 71 14.31 -3.86 8.72
CA GLU A 71 13.57 -5.02 9.22
C GLU A 71 12.07 -4.70 9.37
N SER A 72 11.74 -3.56 9.94
CA SER A 72 10.35 -3.14 10.10
C SER A 72 9.66 -2.93 8.75
N LEU A 73 10.37 -2.35 7.80
CA LEU A 73 9.84 -2.16 6.45
C LEU A 73 9.55 -3.52 5.80
N GLU A 74 10.50 -4.45 5.86
CA GLU A 74 10.32 -5.77 5.26
C GLU A 74 9.18 -6.55 5.90
N LEU A 75 9.03 -6.45 7.23
CA LEU A 75 7.93 -7.12 7.93
C LEU A 75 6.57 -6.55 7.50
N SER A 76 6.45 -5.24 7.39
CA SER A 76 5.20 -4.63 6.96
C SER A 76 4.87 -4.95 5.51
N LEU A 77 5.88 -4.99 4.63
CA LEU A 77 5.68 -5.37 3.23
C LEU A 77 5.28 -6.84 3.10
N LYS A 78 5.86 -7.71 3.93
CA LYS A 78 5.47 -9.12 3.95
C LYS A 78 4.02 -9.26 4.39
N GLY A 79 3.60 -8.52 5.40
CA GLY A 79 2.20 -8.50 5.84
C GLY A 79 1.26 -8.03 4.73
N LEU A 80 1.67 -6.97 4.01
CA LEU A 80 0.88 -6.45 2.91
C LEU A 80 0.70 -7.49 1.81
N ARG A 81 1.78 -8.15 1.39
CA ARG A 81 1.70 -9.18 0.36
C ARG A 81 0.86 -10.37 0.82
N SER A 82 1.01 -10.77 2.09
CA SER A 82 0.21 -11.87 2.65
C SER A 82 -1.28 -11.53 2.70
N SER A 83 -1.61 -10.27 2.89
CA SER A 83 -3.00 -9.84 3.03
C SER A 83 -3.83 -10.07 1.76
N VAL A 84 -3.19 -10.25 0.61
CA VAL A 84 -3.89 -10.53 -0.66
C VAL A 84 -3.77 -11.98 -1.11
N ASP A 85 -3.15 -12.84 -0.30
CA ASP A 85 -3.08 -14.27 -0.61
C ASP A 85 -4.50 -14.84 -0.71
N GLY A 86 -4.74 -15.62 -1.74
CA GLY A 86 -6.05 -16.22 -1.97
C GLY A 86 -6.95 -15.40 -2.89
N PHE A 87 -6.53 -14.18 -3.25
CA PHE A 87 -7.32 -13.34 -4.14
C PHE A 87 -6.80 -13.32 -5.58
N GLU A 88 -5.80 -14.15 -5.91
CA GLU A 88 -5.14 -14.14 -7.22
C GLU A 88 -6.10 -14.41 -8.37
N GLN A 89 -7.08 -15.28 -8.17
CA GLN A 89 -8.03 -15.64 -9.22
C GLN A 89 -9.27 -14.75 -9.24
N SER A 90 -9.77 -14.40 -8.06
CA SER A 90 -11.00 -13.62 -7.96
C SER A 90 -10.79 -12.11 -8.12
N HIS A 91 -9.61 -11.61 -7.72
CA HIS A 91 -9.28 -10.18 -7.73
C HIS A 91 -7.85 -9.97 -8.22
N PRO A 92 -7.53 -10.35 -9.48
CA PRO A 92 -6.15 -10.28 -9.98
C PRO A 92 -5.60 -8.86 -10.03
N LYS A 93 -6.44 -7.87 -10.31
CA LYS A 93 -6.01 -6.47 -10.36
C LYS A 93 -5.59 -5.96 -8.99
N LEU A 94 -6.31 -6.37 -7.95
CA LEU A 94 -5.95 -6.05 -6.57
C LEU A 94 -4.56 -6.59 -6.23
N VAL A 95 -4.31 -7.86 -6.57
CA VAL A 95 -3.01 -8.49 -6.30
C VAL A 95 -1.89 -7.77 -7.06
N GLN A 96 -2.13 -7.44 -8.32
CA GLN A 96 -1.15 -6.71 -9.13
C GLN A 96 -0.81 -5.36 -8.53
N VAL A 97 -1.82 -4.60 -8.10
CA VAL A 97 -1.57 -3.26 -7.56
C VAL A 97 -0.85 -3.33 -6.20
N VAL A 98 -1.20 -4.31 -5.37
CA VAL A 98 -0.52 -4.52 -4.09
C VAL A 98 0.95 -4.88 -4.32
N ASN A 99 1.23 -5.76 -5.28
CA ASN A 99 2.60 -6.12 -5.61
C ASN A 99 3.38 -4.92 -6.14
N GLY A 100 2.75 -4.07 -6.95
CA GLY A 100 3.37 -2.84 -7.45
C GLY A 100 3.71 -1.87 -6.32
N ILE A 101 2.79 -1.67 -5.40
CA ILE A 101 3.01 -0.82 -4.22
C ILE A 101 4.15 -1.36 -3.37
N SER A 102 4.14 -2.68 -3.10
CA SER A 102 5.17 -3.33 -2.30
C SER A 102 6.55 -3.14 -2.92
N LYS A 103 6.66 -3.32 -4.23
CA LYS A 103 7.93 -3.15 -4.93
C LYS A 103 8.41 -1.69 -4.84
N THR A 104 7.53 -0.74 -5.10
CA THR A 104 7.90 0.67 -5.08
C THR A 104 8.33 1.11 -3.68
N LEU A 105 7.59 0.70 -2.64
CA LEU A 105 7.96 1.03 -1.27
C LEU A 105 9.27 0.35 -0.85
N SER A 106 9.50 -0.89 -1.31
CA SER A 106 10.76 -1.59 -1.05
C SER A 106 11.94 -0.83 -1.68
N ASP A 107 11.75 -0.32 -2.89
CA ASP A 107 12.79 0.45 -3.57
C ASP A 107 13.13 1.74 -2.82
N LEU A 108 12.17 2.35 -2.12
CA LEU A 108 12.42 3.53 -1.29
C LEU A 108 13.30 3.21 -0.08
N GLY A 109 13.28 1.96 0.37
CA GLY A 109 14.05 1.53 1.53
C GLY A 109 15.51 1.18 1.23
N ILE A 110 15.92 1.24 -0.02
CA ILE A 110 17.31 0.91 -0.43
C ILE A 110 18.25 2.13 -0.44
#